data_35cd233a90e2e874b0ffd69ce6c309ab
#
_entry.id   35cd233a90e2e874b0ffd69ce6c309ab
#
_cell.length_a   1.000
_cell.length_b   1.000
_cell.length_c   1.000
_cell.angle_alpha   90.00
_cell.angle_beta   90.00
_cell.angle_gamma   90.00
#
_symmetry.space_group_name_H-M   'P 1'
#
loop_
_entity.id
_entity.type
_entity.pdbx_description
1 polymer ?
#
loop_
_entity_poly.entity_id
_entity_poly.type
_entity_poly.pdbx_seq_one_letter_code
_entity_poly.pdbx_strand_id
1 'polypeptide(L)'
;VAAVGVAVGGAVTQLLSDTALWEAIDGSVSGLIAQLLGDTTVQTALTDTISSVVSILLGGGELGDVVGAQVANTVVGLLTNPVVSGAVIELVDSLFGDFFGAQGVVAAVATAASDVALGMIGGQSLEEALDAALVVLKANPDVVAAVGISVGGAVTQLLSDTALWQAVEGSVAGLITQLLGDSTVQGALNAQISSLVSTLLGGGALGEVVGAQVADAVVGLLANPVVTDALGAVVGTVLTDFFGAEGVIS
;
A
#
# COMPACT_ATOMS: atom_id res chain seq x y z
N VAL A 1 8.25 13.89 44.45
CA VAL A 1 8.19 12.94 43.35
C VAL A 1 6.75 12.81 42.83
N ALA A 2 5.77 12.38 43.67
CA ALA A 2 4.36 12.23 43.25
C ALA A 2 3.75 13.51 42.62
N ALA A 3 4.05 14.70 43.18
CA ALA A 3 3.56 15.97 42.65
C ALA A 3 4.08 16.27 41.23
N VAL A 4 5.29 15.82 40.88
CA VAL A 4 5.84 15.98 39.55
C VAL A 4 5.12 15.07 38.56
N GLY A 5 4.85 13.82 38.93
CA GLY A 5 4.07 12.89 38.08
C GLY A 5 2.67 13.44 37.78
N VAL A 6 1.96 13.97 38.79
CA VAL A 6 0.65 14.59 38.61
C VAL A 6 0.73 15.84 37.71
N ALA A 7 1.77 16.67 37.88
CA ALA A 7 1.94 17.85 37.04
C ALA A 7 2.25 17.50 35.57
N VAL A 8 3.12 16.51 35.34
CA VAL A 8 3.45 16.02 34.01
C VAL A 8 2.21 15.38 33.34
N GLY A 9 1.50 14.50 34.06
CA GLY A 9 0.26 13.89 33.55
C GLY A 9 -0.80 14.94 33.21
N GLY A 10 -0.98 15.95 34.07
CA GLY A 10 -1.89 17.06 33.79
C GLY A 10 -1.51 17.88 32.55
N ALA A 11 -0.21 18.22 32.41
CA ALA A 11 0.29 18.95 31.25
C ALA A 11 0.14 18.11 29.95
N VAL A 12 0.43 16.83 29.99
CA VAL A 12 0.23 15.92 28.84
C VAL A 12 -1.24 15.80 28.49
N THR A 13 -2.13 15.64 29.47
CA THR A 13 -3.57 15.59 29.24
C THR A 13 -4.06 16.89 28.58
N GLN A 14 -3.60 18.03 29.04
CA GLN A 14 -3.96 19.33 28.46
C GLN A 14 -3.48 19.47 27.01
N LEU A 15 -2.21 19.07 26.75
CA LEU A 15 -1.64 19.04 25.40
C LEU A 15 -2.41 18.12 24.47
N LEU A 16 -2.70 16.91 24.91
CA LEU A 16 -3.41 15.90 24.10
C LEU A 16 -4.90 16.23 23.93
N SER A 17 -5.46 17.11 24.74
CA SER A 17 -6.84 17.60 24.60
C SER A 17 -6.91 18.90 23.76
N ASP A 18 -5.77 19.42 23.31
CA ASP A 18 -5.72 20.64 22.50
C ASP A 18 -5.96 20.30 21.02
N THR A 19 -7.14 20.66 20.52
CA THR A 19 -7.55 20.43 19.14
C THR A 19 -6.60 21.11 18.15
N ALA A 20 -6.10 22.32 18.47
CA ALA A 20 -5.19 23.05 17.58
C ALA A 20 -3.83 22.35 17.46
N LEU A 21 -3.37 21.68 18.51
CA LEU A 21 -2.16 20.85 18.46
C LEU A 21 -2.34 19.68 17.50
N TRP A 22 -3.48 18.99 17.57
CA TRP A 22 -3.77 17.85 16.68
C TRP A 22 -3.92 18.28 15.24
N GLU A 23 -4.60 19.39 14.96
CA GLU A 23 -4.69 19.97 13.61
C GLU A 23 -3.30 20.31 13.05
N ALA A 24 -2.38 20.81 13.90
CA ALA A 24 -1.02 21.11 13.49
C ALA A 24 -0.16 19.86 13.24
N ILE A 25 -0.33 18.81 14.06
CA ILE A 25 0.35 17.52 13.86
C ILE A 25 -0.16 16.85 12.59
N ASP A 26 -1.46 16.80 12.42
CA ASP A 26 -2.16 16.24 11.26
C ASP A 26 -1.69 16.91 9.96
N GLY A 27 -1.78 18.22 9.88
CA GLY A 27 -1.27 18.98 8.74
C GLY A 27 0.23 18.76 8.48
N SER A 28 1.03 18.52 9.53
CA SER A 28 2.45 18.22 9.39
C SER A 28 2.70 16.82 8.85
N VAL A 29 1.96 15.81 9.33
CA VAL A 29 2.05 14.42 8.85
C VAL A 29 1.59 14.31 7.40
N SER A 30 0.45 14.90 7.08
CA SER A 30 -0.10 14.98 5.73
C SER A 30 0.86 15.66 4.77
N GLY A 31 1.47 16.78 5.21
CA GLY A 31 2.51 17.50 4.46
C GLY A 31 3.77 16.64 4.21
N LEU A 32 4.21 15.88 5.20
CA LEU A 32 5.34 14.96 5.06
C LEU A 32 5.04 13.81 4.08
N ILE A 33 3.85 13.23 4.14
CA ILE A 33 3.43 12.19 3.21
C ILE A 33 3.41 12.74 1.78
N ALA A 34 2.78 13.90 1.57
CA ALA A 34 2.74 14.54 0.26
C ALA A 34 4.16 14.86 -0.26
N GLN A 35 5.05 15.34 0.60
CA GLN A 35 6.44 15.62 0.25
C GLN A 35 7.20 14.35 -0.11
N LEU A 36 7.06 13.27 0.67
CA LEU A 36 7.72 11.98 0.39
C LEU A 36 7.24 11.37 -0.91
N LEU A 37 5.92 11.38 -1.16
CA LEU A 37 5.35 10.86 -2.41
C LEU A 37 5.73 11.73 -3.62
N GLY A 38 5.94 13.03 -3.42
CA GLY A 38 6.38 13.97 -4.46
C GLY A 38 7.91 14.00 -4.68
N ASP A 39 8.71 13.41 -3.78
CA ASP A 39 10.17 13.44 -3.88
C ASP A 39 10.67 12.47 -4.95
N THR A 40 11.39 13.00 -5.94
CA THR A 40 11.91 12.23 -7.08
C THR A 40 12.94 11.17 -6.65
N THR A 41 13.67 11.39 -5.56
CA THR A 41 14.65 10.43 -5.04
C THR A 41 13.91 9.22 -4.44
N VAL A 42 12.83 9.48 -3.69
CA VAL A 42 11.98 8.43 -3.14
C VAL A 42 11.30 7.64 -4.26
N GLN A 43 10.73 8.33 -5.25
CA GLN A 43 10.10 7.70 -6.41
C GLN A 43 11.09 6.81 -7.18
N THR A 44 12.32 7.29 -7.42
CA THR A 44 13.37 6.50 -8.09
C THR A 44 13.72 5.27 -7.27
N ALA A 45 13.95 5.42 -5.97
CA ALA A 45 14.28 4.29 -5.09
C ALA A 45 13.16 3.24 -5.03
N LEU A 46 11.89 3.67 -5.02
CA LEU A 46 10.73 2.78 -5.10
C LEU A 46 10.68 2.07 -6.46
N THR A 47 10.88 2.79 -7.56
CA THR A 47 10.91 2.23 -8.91
C THR A 47 12.00 1.16 -9.03
N ASP A 48 13.21 1.44 -8.60
CA ASP A 48 14.34 0.51 -8.66
C ASP A 48 14.07 -0.74 -7.80
N THR A 49 13.54 -0.54 -6.59
CA THR A 49 13.23 -1.64 -5.67
C THR A 49 12.14 -2.55 -6.23
N ILE A 50 11.00 -1.98 -6.68
CA ILE A 50 9.87 -2.74 -7.22
C ILE A 50 10.29 -3.45 -8.49
N SER A 51 10.97 -2.76 -9.41
CA SER A 51 11.48 -3.34 -10.66
C SER A 51 12.38 -4.53 -10.38
N SER A 52 13.35 -4.39 -9.47
CA SER A 52 14.26 -5.46 -9.09
C SER A 52 13.53 -6.67 -8.49
N VAL A 53 12.58 -6.44 -7.57
CA VAL A 53 11.79 -7.52 -6.94
C VAL A 53 10.96 -8.26 -7.99
N VAL A 54 10.27 -7.55 -8.87
CA VAL A 54 9.45 -8.18 -9.92
C VAL A 54 10.32 -8.92 -10.92
N SER A 55 11.46 -8.34 -11.34
CA SER A 55 12.40 -9.02 -12.24
C SER A 55 12.90 -10.33 -11.64
N ILE A 56 13.30 -10.33 -10.36
CA ILE A 56 13.74 -11.55 -9.65
C ILE A 56 12.62 -12.59 -9.58
N LEU A 57 11.40 -12.19 -9.26
CA LEU A 57 10.24 -13.09 -9.18
C LEU A 57 9.93 -13.77 -10.54
N LEU A 58 10.21 -13.08 -11.64
CA LEU A 58 10.03 -13.59 -13.00
C LEU A 58 11.25 -14.37 -13.53
N GLY A 59 12.27 -14.59 -12.69
CA GLY A 59 13.48 -15.34 -13.05
C GLY A 59 14.58 -14.47 -13.68
N GLY A 60 14.46 -13.16 -13.66
CA GLY A 60 15.42 -12.22 -14.22
C GLY A 60 15.39 -12.16 -15.76
N GLY A 61 16.43 -11.52 -16.32
CA GLY A 61 16.59 -11.37 -17.76
C GLY A 61 15.69 -10.29 -18.37
N GLU A 62 15.73 -10.17 -19.71
CA GLU A 62 15.09 -9.09 -20.44
C GLU A 62 13.57 -8.99 -20.17
N LEU A 63 12.87 -10.12 -20.12
CA LEU A 63 11.43 -10.14 -19.79
C LEU A 63 11.18 -9.64 -18.35
N GLY A 64 11.94 -10.14 -17.38
CA GLY A 64 11.81 -9.73 -15.99
C GLY A 64 12.07 -8.24 -15.80
N ASP A 65 13.08 -7.71 -16.49
CA ASP A 65 13.45 -6.29 -16.41
C ASP A 65 12.36 -5.39 -17.04
N VAL A 66 11.83 -5.76 -18.21
CA VAL A 66 10.75 -4.99 -18.87
C VAL A 66 9.48 -5.01 -18.03
N VAL A 67 9.02 -6.17 -17.59
CA VAL A 67 7.82 -6.28 -16.75
C VAL A 67 8.04 -5.58 -15.42
N GLY A 68 9.21 -5.75 -14.79
CA GLY A 68 9.57 -5.08 -13.56
C GLY A 68 9.50 -3.56 -13.66
N ALA A 69 10.08 -3.00 -14.71
CA ALA A 69 10.04 -1.56 -14.95
C ALA A 69 8.60 -1.03 -15.18
N GLN A 70 7.78 -1.74 -15.95
CA GLN A 70 6.39 -1.33 -16.22
C GLN A 70 5.54 -1.40 -14.94
N VAL A 71 5.66 -2.47 -14.15
CA VAL A 71 4.98 -2.60 -12.86
C VAL A 71 5.42 -1.50 -11.89
N ALA A 72 6.72 -1.26 -11.79
CA ALA A 72 7.27 -0.22 -10.91
C ALA A 72 6.74 1.17 -11.28
N ASN A 73 6.77 1.53 -12.57
CA ASN A 73 6.25 2.80 -13.05
C ASN A 73 4.74 2.95 -12.78
N THR A 74 3.98 1.88 -12.93
CA THR A 74 2.53 1.89 -12.65
C THR A 74 2.27 2.09 -11.16
N VAL A 75 2.99 1.40 -10.28
CA VAL A 75 2.83 1.53 -8.82
C VAL A 75 3.24 2.92 -8.35
N VAL A 76 4.38 3.44 -8.81
CA VAL A 76 4.83 4.80 -8.46
C VAL A 76 3.88 5.84 -9.03
N GLY A 77 3.40 5.66 -10.26
CA GLY A 77 2.38 6.53 -10.88
C GLY A 77 1.06 6.52 -10.09
N LEU A 78 0.65 5.37 -9.54
CA LEU A 78 -0.50 5.24 -8.65
C LEU A 78 -0.29 6.01 -7.35
N LEU A 79 0.84 5.83 -6.68
CA LEU A 79 1.16 6.52 -5.42
C LEU A 79 1.24 8.04 -5.57
N THR A 80 1.64 8.52 -6.75
CA THR A 80 1.70 9.95 -7.08
C THR A 80 0.39 10.50 -7.65
N ASN A 81 -0.60 9.65 -7.91
CA ASN A 81 -1.92 10.08 -8.35
C ASN A 81 -2.60 10.87 -7.24
N PRO A 82 -3.12 12.09 -7.50
CA PRO A 82 -3.74 12.94 -6.47
C PRO A 82 -4.90 12.28 -5.71
N VAL A 83 -5.66 11.40 -6.38
CA VAL A 83 -6.75 10.66 -5.75
C VAL A 83 -6.20 9.65 -4.75
N VAL A 84 -5.16 8.88 -5.13
CA VAL A 84 -4.54 7.86 -4.27
C VAL A 84 -3.78 8.51 -3.12
N SER A 85 -2.97 9.52 -3.41
CA SER A 85 -2.23 10.25 -2.36
C SER A 85 -3.18 10.96 -1.39
N GLY A 86 -4.29 11.51 -1.88
CA GLY A 86 -5.34 12.09 -1.04
C GLY A 86 -5.98 11.04 -0.13
N ALA A 87 -6.37 9.88 -0.66
CA ALA A 87 -6.93 8.78 0.12
C ALA A 87 -5.95 8.26 1.20
N VAL A 88 -4.64 8.18 0.89
CA VAL A 88 -3.60 7.82 1.88
C VAL A 88 -3.49 8.86 2.99
N ILE A 89 -3.54 10.13 2.65
CA ILE A 89 -3.52 11.22 3.62
C ILE A 89 -4.76 11.15 4.53
N GLU A 90 -5.96 11.07 3.95
CA GLU A 90 -7.22 10.96 4.70
C GLU A 90 -7.25 9.72 5.60
N LEU A 91 -6.66 8.62 5.14
CA LEU A 91 -6.51 7.40 5.92
C LEU A 91 -5.65 7.63 7.17
N VAL A 92 -4.52 8.30 7.02
CA VAL A 92 -3.62 8.61 8.14
C VAL A 92 -4.30 9.58 9.11
N ASP A 93 -4.96 10.60 8.60
CA ASP A 93 -5.70 11.58 9.39
C ASP A 93 -6.81 10.90 10.21
N SER A 94 -7.57 9.99 9.57
CA SER A 94 -8.59 9.19 10.25
C SER A 94 -7.99 8.28 11.33
N LEU A 95 -6.87 7.60 11.03
CA LEU A 95 -6.18 6.74 12.00
C LEU A 95 -5.76 7.52 13.26
N PHE A 96 -5.19 8.71 13.09
CA PHE A 96 -4.78 9.55 14.20
C PHE A 96 -5.99 10.12 14.95
N GLY A 97 -6.98 10.65 14.22
CA GLY A 97 -8.18 11.24 14.79
C GLY A 97 -8.98 10.23 15.62
N ASP A 98 -9.21 9.04 15.07
CA ASP A 98 -9.94 7.96 15.75
C ASP A 98 -9.18 7.42 16.95
N PHE A 99 -7.85 7.28 16.84
CA PHE A 99 -7.02 6.77 17.93
C PHE A 99 -7.01 7.73 19.12
N PHE A 100 -6.68 8.99 18.91
CA PHE A 100 -6.60 9.97 20.00
C PHE A 100 -7.96 10.51 20.44
N GLY A 101 -8.98 10.41 19.57
CA GLY A 101 -10.37 10.68 19.94
C GLY A 101 -11.01 9.60 20.78
N ALA A 102 -10.44 8.38 20.81
CA ALA A 102 -10.98 7.28 21.57
C ALA A 102 -10.88 7.51 23.08
N GLN A 103 -11.96 7.15 23.78
CA GLN A 103 -12.06 7.32 25.23
C GLN A 103 -10.96 6.51 25.93
N GLY A 104 -10.27 7.12 26.88
CA GLY A 104 -9.25 6.49 27.70
C GLY A 104 -7.81 6.59 27.12
N VAL A 105 -7.62 6.74 25.82
CA VAL A 105 -6.28 6.80 25.20
C VAL A 105 -5.47 7.99 25.71
N VAL A 106 -6.05 9.18 25.71
CA VAL A 106 -5.37 10.40 26.23
C VAL A 106 -4.95 10.21 27.69
N ALA A 107 -5.81 9.62 28.51
CA ALA A 107 -5.51 9.33 29.90
C ALA A 107 -4.39 8.28 30.04
N ALA A 108 -4.41 7.24 29.23
CA ALA A 108 -3.38 6.20 29.20
C ALA A 108 -2.00 6.77 28.80
N VAL A 109 -1.96 7.60 27.75
CA VAL A 109 -0.72 8.27 27.29
C VAL A 109 -0.21 9.26 28.35
N ALA A 110 -1.09 10.04 28.98
CA ALA A 110 -0.71 10.96 30.06
C ALA A 110 -0.16 10.21 31.28
N THR A 111 -0.73 9.06 31.62
CA THR A 111 -0.21 8.17 32.69
C THR A 111 1.17 7.65 32.32
N ALA A 112 1.34 7.12 31.11
CA ALA A 112 2.62 6.63 30.61
C ALA A 112 3.71 7.72 30.63
N ALA A 113 3.38 8.95 30.19
CA ALA A 113 4.30 10.08 30.26
C ALA A 113 4.69 10.45 31.70
N SER A 114 3.74 10.35 32.64
CA SER A 114 4.02 10.52 34.08
C SER A 114 4.97 9.46 34.61
N ASP A 115 4.77 8.20 34.21
CA ASP A 115 5.60 7.08 34.61
C ASP A 115 7.03 7.21 34.07
N VAL A 116 7.20 7.67 32.81
CA VAL A 116 8.52 7.99 32.23
C VAL A 116 9.22 9.06 33.08
N ALA A 117 8.53 10.17 33.40
CA ALA A 117 9.10 11.23 34.21
C ALA A 117 9.50 10.73 35.63
N LEU A 118 8.65 9.92 36.24
CA LEU A 118 8.93 9.32 37.56
C LEU A 118 10.09 8.32 37.49
N GLY A 119 10.17 7.50 36.47
CA GLY A 119 11.28 6.56 36.23
C GLY A 119 12.62 7.28 36.10
N MET A 120 12.67 8.35 35.30
CA MET A 120 13.88 9.19 35.16
C MET A 120 14.29 9.86 36.48
N ILE A 121 13.33 10.37 37.25
CA ILE A 121 13.61 10.93 38.60
C ILE A 121 14.10 9.83 39.55
N GLY A 122 13.65 8.58 39.37
CA GLY A 122 14.07 7.42 40.10
C GLY A 122 15.45 6.85 39.73
N GLY A 123 16.09 7.45 38.69
CA GLY A 123 17.41 7.08 38.18
C GLY A 123 17.43 6.13 37.00
N GLN A 124 16.28 5.84 36.37
CA GLN A 124 16.23 5.11 35.11
C GLN A 124 16.75 5.98 33.97
N SER A 125 17.34 5.36 32.95
CA SER A 125 17.60 6.03 31.69
C SER A 125 16.29 6.35 30.97
N LEU A 126 16.30 7.30 30.03
CA LEU A 126 15.13 7.61 29.20
C LEU A 126 14.65 6.40 28.42
N GLU A 127 15.57 5.59 27.89
CA GLU A 127 15.27 4.37 27.16
C GLU A 127 14.52 3.35 28.01
N GLU A 128 15.05 3.05 29.21
CA GLU A 128 14.41 2.12 30.16
C GLU A 128 13.01 2.59 30.60
N ALA A 129 12.86 3.90 30.85
CA ALA A 129 11.59 4.48 31.24
C ALA A 129 10.55 4.45 30.09
N LEU A 130 10.98 4.73 28.84
CA LEU A 130 10.13 4.63 27.66
C LEU A 130 9.72 3.20 27.36
N ASP A 131 10.64 2.24 27.44
CA ASP A 131 10.32 0.82 27.23
C ASP A 131 9.29 0.32 28.24
N ALA A 132 9.45 0.67 29.52
CA ALA A 132 8.48 0.33 30.56
C ALA A 132 7.11 0.94 30.28
N ALA A 133 7.04 2.21 29.88
CA ALA A 133 5.80 2.90 29.54
C ALA A 133 5.12 2.29 28.29
N LEU A 134 5.89 1.91 27.26
CA LEU A 134 5.38 1.24 26.07
C LEU A 134 4.78 -0.14 26.38
N VAL A 135 5.37 -0.90 27.30
CA VAL A 135 4.80 -2.19 27.74
C VAL A 135 3.43 -1.96 28.38
N VAL A 136 3.29 -0.95 29.24
CA VAL A 136 2.01 -0.61 29.89
C VAL A 136 0.98 -0.15 28.87
N LEU A 137 1.37 0.73 27.94
CA LEU A 137 0.48 1.20 26.88
C LEU A 137 -0.03 0.07 25.98
N LYS A 138 0.85 -0.83 25.55
CA LYS A 138 0.48 -1.99 24.71
C LYS A 138 -0.47 -2.96 25.42
N ALA A 139 -0.45 -3.01 26.74
CA ALA A 139 -1.34 -3.84 27.55
C ALA A 139 -2.62 -3.10 27.99
N ASN A 140 -2.72 -1.79 27.76
CA ASN A 140 -3.87 -1.01 28.18
C ASN A 140 -5.08 -1.33 27.29
N PRO A 141 -6.23 -1.76 27.85
CA PRO A 141 -7.38 -2.18 27.08
C PRO A 141 -7.99 -1.06 26.23
N ASP A 142 -7.97 0.19 26.70
CA ASP A 142 -8.51 1.34 25.96
C ASP A 142 -7.62 1.63 24.74
N VAL A 143 -6.30 1.52 24.88
CA VAL A 143 -5.34 1.69 23.78
C VAL A 143 -5.51 0.58 22.74
N VAL A 144 -5.63 -0.68 23.18
CA VAL A 144 -5.83 -1.83 22.29
C VAL A 144 -7.17 -1.71 21.54
N ALA A 145 -8.24 -1.33 22.25
CA ALA A 145 -9.53 -1.11 21.63
C ALA A 145 -9.50 0.05 20.63
N ALA A 146 -8.84 1.17 20.97
CA ALA A 146 -8.68 2.31 20.09
C ALA A 146 -7.93 1.96 18.79
N VAL A 147 -6.83 1.20 18.89
CA VAL A 147 -6.12 0.70 17.70
C VAL A 147 -7.04 -0.15 16.82
N GLY A 148 -7.83 -1.04 17.42
CA GLY A 148 -8.77 -1.88 16.67
C GLY A 148 -9.84 -1.05 15.94
N ILE A 149 -10.40 -0.04 16.59
CA ILE A 149 -11.41 0.86 16.01
C ILE A 149 -10.80 1.70 14.89
N SER A 150 -9.66 2.34 15.14
CA SER A 150 -8.99 3.20 14.16
C SER A 150 -8.58 2.42 12.90
N VAL A 151 -7.96 1.24 13.08
CA VAL A 151 -7.58 0.39 11.95
C VAL A 151 -8.81 -0.13 11.21
N GLY A 152 -9.86 -0.56 11.93
CA GLY A 152 -11.12 -1.00 11.32
C GLY A 152 -11.81 0.11 10.53
N GLY A 153 -11.87 1.32 11.08
CA GLY A 153 -12.40 2.51 10.41
C GLY A 153 -11.62 2.85 9.14
N ALA A 154 -10.30 2.90 9.25
CA ALA A 154 -9.39 3.18 8.15
C ALA A 154 -9.50 2.16 7.01
N VAL A 155 -9.56 0.86 7.33
CA VAL A 155 -9.77 -0.20 6.33
C VAL A 155 -11.13 -0.05 5.65
N THR A 156 -12.20 0.22 6.43
CA THR A 156 -13.53 0.44 5.89
C THR A 156 -13.58 1.65 4.95
N GLN A 157 -12.95 2.76 5.34
CA GLN A 157 -12.84 3.96 4.50
C GLN A 157 -12.11 3.65 3.19
N LEU A 158 -10.95 3.00 3.26
CA LEU A 158 -10.16 2.61 2.09
C LEU A 158 -10.97 1.71 1.13
N LEU A 159 -11.66 0.71 1.68
CA LEU A 159 -12.44 -0.24 0.87
C LEU A 159 -13.70 0.39 0.27
N SER A 160 -14.28 1.42 0.91
CA SER A 160 -15.46 2.14 0.40
C SER A 160 -15.13 3.32 -0.52
N ASP A 161 -13.85 3.67 -0.70
CA ASP A 161 -13.43 4.78 -1.56
C ASP A 161 -13.50 4.39 -3.04
N THR A 162 -14.63 4.69 -3.66
CA THR A 162 -14.88 4.41 -5.09
C THR A 162 -13.88 5.11 -6.01
N ALA A 163 -13.44 6.33 -5.67
CA ALA A 163 -12.50 7.10 -6.51
C ALA A 163 -11.11 6.47 -6.49
N LEU A 164 -10.68 5.98 -5.31
CA LEU A 164 -9.43 5.23 -5.17
C LEU A 164 -9.44 3.98 -6.05
N TRP A 165 -10.51 3.18 -5.96
CA TRP A 165 -10.60 1.93 -6.72
C TRP A 165 -10.68 2.17 -8.24
N GLN A 166 -11.36 3.22 -8.69
CA GLN A 166 -11.35 3.62 -10.10
C GLN A 166 -9.95 4.04 -10.59
N ALA A 167 -9.17 4.72 -9.74
CA ALA A 167 -7.79 5.06 -10.08
C ALA A 167 -6.89 3.81 -10.17
N VAL A 168 -7.07 2.85 -9.26
CA VAL A 168 -6.38 1.55 -9.28
C VAL A 168 -6.76 0.76 -10.53
N GLU A 169 -8.07 0.65 -10.82
CA GLU A 169 -8.60 -0.02 -12.01
C GLU A 169 -7.99 0.55 -13.30
N GLY A 170 -8.03 1.87 -13.47
CA GLY A 170 -7.45 2.54 -14.62
C GLY A 170 -5.95 2.28 -14.78
N SER A 171 -5.21 2.26 -13.67
CA SER A 171 -3.78 1.98 -13.68
C SER A 171 -3.46 0.52 -14.04
N VAL A 172 -4.23 -0.43 -13.50
CA VAL A 172 -4.07 -1.86 -13.82
C VAL A 172 -4.46 -2.14 -15.28
N ALA A 173 -5.55 -1.57 -15.78
CA ALA A 173 -5.93 -1.68 -17.18
C ALA A 173 -4.85 -1.10 -18.12
N GLY A 174 -4.29 0.06 -17.75
CA GLY A 174 -3.16 0.66 -18.46
C GLY A 174 -1.92 -0.24 -18.47
N LEU A 175 -1.58 -0.85 -17.34
CA LEU A 175 -0.47 -1.80 -17.24
C LEU A 175 -0.67 -3.03 -18.14
N ILE A 176 -1.88 -3.61 -18.14
CA ILE A 176 -2.21 -4.74 -19.02
C ILE A 176 -2.01 -4.34 -20.48
N THR A 177 -2.51 -3.19 -20.89
CA THR A 177 -2.34 -2.68 -22.26
C THR A 177 -0.87 -2.48 -22.60
N GLN A 178 -0.06 -1.92 -21.70
CA GLN A 178 1.37 -1.72 -21.90
C GLN A 178 2.12 -3.05 -22.01
N LEU A 179 1.85 -4.00 -21.12
CA LEU A 179 2.49 -5.31 -21.13
C LEU A 179 2.16 -6.10 -22.38
N LEU A 180 0.89 -6.15 -22.78
CA LEU A 180 0.48 -6.87 -23.98
C LEU A 180 0.91 -6.17 -25.28
N GLY A 181 1.15 -4.86 -25.24
CA GLY A 181 1.72 -4.08 -26.34
C GLY A 181 3.24 -4.16 -26.45
N ASP A 182 3.94 -4.61 -25.40
CA ASP A 182 5.40 -4.66 -25.38
C ASP A 182 5.94 -5.84 -26.20
N SER A 183 6.89 -5.56 -27.12
CA SER A 183 7.43 -6.56 -28.04
C SER A 183 8.25 -7.66 -27.34
N THR A 184 8.90 -7.36 -26.20
CA THR A 184 9.65 -8.34 -25.41
C THR A 184 8.69 -9.30 -24.72
N VAL A 185 7.60 -8.77 -24.15
CA VAL A 185 6.55 -9.60 -23.54
C VAL A 185 5.87 -10.47 -24.60
N GLN A 186 5.51 -9.89 -25.75
CA GLN A 186 4.94 -10.65 -26.88
C GLN A 186 5.88 -11.74 -27.37
N GLY A 187 7.17 -11.45 -27.54
CA GLY A 187 8.18 -12.44 -27.91
C GLY A 187 8.31 -13.58 -26.90
N ALA A 188 8.28 -13.28 -25.63
CA ALA A 188 8.33 -14.30 -24.55
C ALA A 188 7.07 -15.16 -24.54
N LEU A 189 5.88 -14.55 -24.67
CA LEU A 189 4.60 -15.28 -24.76
C LEU A 189 4.58 -16.20 -26.01
N ASN A 190 5.01 -15.66 -27.16
CA ASN A 190 5.11 -16.42 -28.40
C ASN A 190 6.01 -17.67 -28.23
N ALA A 191 7.21 -17.50 -27.69
CA ALA A 191 8.13 -18.59 -27.42
C ALA A 191 7.54 -19.65 -26.48
N GLN A 192 6.88 -19.23 -25.40
CA GLN A 192 6.26 -20.16 -24.44
C GLN A 192 5.09 -20.93 -25.05
N ILE A 193 4.17 -20.26 -25.74
CA ILE A 193 3.02 -20.88 -26.40
C ILE A 193 3.49 -21.84 -27.48
N SER A 194 4.44 -21.42 -28.33
CA SER A 194 5.03 -22.27 -29.37
C SER A 194 5.63 -23.53 -28.80
N SER A 195 6.42 -23.42 -27.74
CA SER A 195 7.04 -24.54 -27.04
C SER A 195 6.01 -25.50 -26.45
N LEU A 196 4.98 -24.96 -25.79
CA LEU A 196 3.89 -25.80 -25.23
C LEU A 196 3.13 -26.56 -26.30
N VAL A 197 2.73 -25.89 -27.37
CA VAL A 197 1.98 -26.53 -28.49
C VAL A 197 2.86 -27.55 -29.19
N SER A 198 4.13 -27.26 -29.46
CA SER A 198 5.07 -28.21 -30.05
C SER A 198 5.21 -29.46 -29.18
N THR A 199 5.34 -29.29 -27.86
CA THR A 199 5.44 -30.40 -26.91
C THR A 199 4.17 -31.26 -26.90
N LEU A 200 2.99 -30.63 -26.90
CA LEU A 200 1.69 -31.35 -26.96
C LEU A 200 1.50 -32.15 -28.24
N LEU A 201 2.08 -31.70 -29.34
CA LEU A 201 2.05 -32.40 -30.64
C LEU A 201 3.18 -33.44 -30.80
N GLY A 202 3.94 -33.74 -29.76
CA GLY A 202 5.00 -34.74 -29.76
C GLY A 202 6.34 -34.20 -30.30
N GLY A 203 6.51 -32.91 -30.47
CA GLY A 203 7.73 -32.29 -30.99
C GLY A 203 7.93 -32.45 -32.48
N GLY A 204 9.17 -32.15 -32.94
CA GLY A 204 9.56 -32.30 -34.35
C GLY A 204 9.03 -31.16 -35.23
N ALA A 205 9.38 -31.22 -36.52
CA ALA A 205 9.11 -30.14 -37.48
C ALA A 205 7.63 -29.74 -37.61
N LEU A 206 6.70 -30.67 -37.48
CA LEU A 206 5.27 -30.37 -37.51
C LEU A 206 4.83 -29.64 -36.24
N GLY A 207 5.28 -30.11 -35.08
CA GLY A 207 4.97 -29.45 -33.81
C GLY A 207 5.51 -28.03 -33.74
N GLU A 208 6.73 -27.82 -34.24
CA GLU A 208 7.36 -26.49 -34.30
C GLU A 208 6.59 -25.51 -35.21
N VAL A 209 6.22 -25.95 -36.42
CA VAL A 209 5.47 -25.09 -37.37
C VAL A 209 4.08 -24.76 -36.84
N VAL A 210 3.34 -25.75 -36.33
CA VAL A 210 2.01 -25.53 -35.77
C VAL A 210 2.10 -24.69 -34.49
N GLY A 211 3.11 -24.97 -33.64
CA GLY A 211 3.36 -24.20 -32.43
C GLY A 211 3.59 -22.73 -32.71
N ALA A 212 4.44 -22.39 -33.67
CA ALA A 212 4.68 -21.00 -34.08
C ALA A 212 3.41 -20.33 -34.60
N GLN A 213 2.64 -20.98 -35.48
CA GLN A 213 1.41 -20.40 -36.02
C GLN A 213 0.34 -20.16 -34.95
N VAL A 214 0.19 -21.09 -34.02
CA VAL A 214 -0.74 -20.92 -32.89
C VAL A 214 -0.29 -19.79 -31.98
N ALA A 215 1.01 -19.73 -31.69
CA ALA A 215 1.58 -18.67 -30.86
C ALA A 215 1.38 -17.28 -31.49
N ASP A 216 1.67 -17.13 -32.78
CA ASP A 216 1.45 -15.87 -33.51
C ASP A 216 -0.03 -15.45 -33.50
N ALA A 217 -0.94 -16.39 -33.67
CA ALA A 217 -2.37 -16.12 -33.65
C ALA A 217 -2.85 -15.68 -32.25
N VAL A 218 -2.39 -16.37 -31.20
CA VAL A 218 -2.76 -16.05 -29.81
C VAL A 218 -2.16 -14.72 -29.37
N VAL A 219 -0.87 -14.49 -29.63
CA VAL A 219 -0.22 -13.22 -29.28
C VAL A 219 -0.82 -12.06 -30.07
N GLY A 220 -1.09 -12.24 -31.35
CA GLY A 220 -1.78 -11.24 -32.16
C GLY A 220 -3.20 -10.93 -31.67
N LEU A 221 -3.91 -11.94 -31.15
CA LEU A 221 -5.23 -11.74 -30.53
C LEU A 221 -5.11 -10.97 -29.22
N LEU A 222 -4.16 -11.33 -28.35
CA LEU A 222 -3.91 -10.66 -27.06
C LEU A 222 -3.46 -9.21 -27.26
N ALA A 223 -2.69 -8.91 -28.30
CA ALA A 223 -2.26 -7.57 -28.65
C ALA A 223 -3.34 -6.74 -29.35
N ASN A 224 -4.51 -7.32 -29.66
CA ASN A 224 -5.61 -6.59 -30.28
C ASN A 224 -6.25 -5.64 -29.26
N PRO A 225 -6.38 -4.32 -29.59
CA PRO A 225 -6.94 -3.34 -28.66
C PRO A 225 -8.30 -3.73 -28.06
N VAL A 226 -9.18 -4.35 -28.84
CA VAL A 226 -10.49 -4.79 -28.36
C VAL A 226 -10.36 -5.87 -27.27
N VAL A 227 -9.37 -6.76 -27.40
CA VAL A 227 -9.11 -7.81 -26.41
C VAL A 227 -8.43 -7.25 -25.19
N THR A 228 -7.44 -6.37 -25.34
CA THR A 228 -6.79 -5.70 -24.20
C THR A 228 -7.77 -4.85 -23.41
N ASP A 229 -8.65 -4.11 -24.05
CA ASP A 229 -9.70 -3.33 -23.40
C ASP A 229 -10.69 -4.24 -22.64
N ALA A 230 -11.09 -5.35 -23.27
CA ALA A 230 -11.97 -6.33 -22.64
C ALA A 230 -11.31 -6.99 -21.41
N LEU A 231 -10.01 -7.33 -21.49
CA LEU A 231 -9.25 -7.84 -20.34
C LEU A 231 -9.13 -6.80 -19.23
N GLY A 232 -8.84 -5.55 -19.58
CA GLY A 232 -8.83 -4.44 -18.63
C GLY A 232 -10.17 -4.30 -17.90
N ALA A 233 -11.28 -4.33 -18.64
CA ALA A 233 -12.63 -4.25 -18.09
C ALA A 233 -12.96 -5.44 -17.17
N VAL A 234 -12.56 -6.66 -17.53
CA VAL A 234 -12.75 -7.85 -16.67
C VAL A 234 -11.98 -7.72 -15.37
N VAL A 235 -10.72 -7.30 -15.44
CA VAL A 235 -9.91 -7.07 -14.22
C VAL A 235 -10.52 -5.96 -13.37
N GLY A 236 -10.97 -4.87 -13.99
CA GLY A 236 -11.68 -3.79 -13.31
C GLY A 236 -12.93 -4.28 -12.59
N THR A 237 -13.78 -5.05 -13.28
CA THR A 237 -14.97 -5.65 -12.66
C THR A 237 -14.61 -6.54 -11.47
N VAL A 238 -13.59 -7.41 -11.62
CA VAL A 238 -13.13 -8.28 -10.52
C VAL A 238 -12.64 -7.46 -9.33
N LEU A 239 -11.88 -6.39 -9.56
CA LEU A 239 -11.40 -5.51 -8.49
C LEU A 239 -12.56 -4.79 -7.81
N THR A 240 -13.51 -4.26 -8.57
CA THR A 240 -14.70 -3.57 -8.04
C THR A 240 -15.61 -4.52 -7.29
N ASP A 241 -15.83 -5.75 -7.79
CA ASP A 241 -16.66 -6.76 -7.13
C ASP A 241 -15.99 -7.29 -5.86
N PHE A 242 -14.66 -7.39 -5.85
CA PHE A 242 -13.93 -7.92 -4.69
C PHE A 242 -13.73 -6.86 -3.59
N PHE A 243 -13.35 -5.64 -3.97
CA PHE A 243 -13.03 -4.56 -3.03
C PHE A 243 -14.14 -3.50 -2.91
N GLY A 244 -15.14 -3.52 -3.79
CA GLY A 244 -16.26 -2.58 -3.72
C GLY A 244 -17.20 -2.85 -2.54
N ALA A 245 -18.11 -1.91 -2.29
CA ALA A 245 -18.97 -1.86 -1.12
C ALA A 245 -19.83 -3.12 -0.85
N GLU A 246 -20.01 -4.00 -1.83
CA GLU A 246 -20.79 -5.23 -1.71
C GLU A 246 -19.94 -6.51 -1.56
N GLY A 247 -18.58 -6.41 -1.68
CA GLY A 247 -17.70 -7.58 -1.69
C GLY A 247 -17.24 -8.03 -0.31
N VAL A 248 -16.23 -7.37 0.23
CA VAL A 248 -15.52 -7.83 1.44
C VAL A 248 -16.12 -7.32 2.75
N ILE A 249 -17.01 -6.34 2.70
CA ILE A 249 -17.55 -5.62 3.89
C ILE A 249 -18.98 -6.02 4.23
N SER A 250 -19.62 -6.92 3.47
CA SER A 250 -21.03 -7.35 3.74
C SER A 250 -21.14 -8.46 4.78
#